data_13c71e750845c84036a718f5bb5f9364
#
_entry.id   13c71e750845c84036a718f5bb5f9364
#
_cell.length_a   1.000
_cell.length_b   1.000
_cell.length_c   1.000
_cell.angle_alpha   90.00
_cell.angle_beta   90.00
_cell.angle_gamma   90.00
#
_symmetry.space_group_name_H-M   'P 1'
#
loop_
_entity.id
_entity.type
_entity.pdbx_description
1 polymer ?
#
loop_
_entity_poly.entity_id
_entity_poly.type
_entity_poly.pdbx_seq_one_letter_code
_entity_poly.pdbx_strand_id
1 'polypeptide(L)'
;YIMLWSAPDNYERTSHIGTDQKKYPEPQDLVIDGQQRLTALLAALYGVEIKDKNYKSRHIKIAFNPIEDDFKVWTAVYEKNPEYISQISDVFDADSNRLISKFRKNYIKSVNDARLKNNKPQLTEGEEYHIEDSINNLLNLQRYSLPTLKISSKASEEDVSEIFVRVNSGGQKLT
;
A
#
# COMPACT_ATOMS: atom_id res chain seq x y z
N TYR A 1 -3.73 0.87 14.10
CA TYR A 1 -2.42 1.27 14.65
C TYR A 1 -1.33 0.25 14.31
N ILE A 2 -0.08 0.68 14.45
CA ILE A 2 1.11 -0.17 14.41
C ILE A 2 1.75 -0.11 15.81
N MET A 3 2.18 -1.24 16.34
CA MET A 3 2.90 -1.26 17.62
C MET A 3 4.40 -1.41 17.36
N LEU A 4 5.15 -0.45 17.84
CA LEU A 4 6.61 -0.40 17.74
C LEU A 4 7.25 -0.51 19.11
N TRP A 5 8.37 -1.18 19.18
CA TRP A 5 9.25 -1.19 20.35
C TRP A 5 10.60 -0.64 19.94
N SER A 6 11.06 0.41 20.63
CA SER A 6 12.42 0.92 20.40
C SER A 6 13.42 -0.16 20.78
N ALA A 7 14.25 -0.53 19.81
CA ALA A 7 15.21 -1.61 20.01
C ALA A 7 16.13 -1.28 21.20
N PRO A 8 16.29 -2.19 22.18
CA PRO A 8 17.35 -2.08 23.17
C PRO A 8 18.71 -2.18 22.47
N ASP A 9 19.74 -1.56 23.07
CA ASP A 9 21.11 -1.67 22.59
C ASP A 9 21.51 -3.15 22.50
N ASN A 10 22.09 -3.56 21.36
CA ASN A 10 22.52 -4.95 21.07
C ASN A 10 21.38 -5.99 20.95
N TYR A 11 20.20 -5.61 20.45
CA TYR A 11 19.13 -6.56 20.19
C TYR A 11 19.41 -7.41 18.94
N GLU A 12 19.76 -8.69 19.12
CA GLU A 12 20.20 -9.58 18.03
C GLU A 12 19.08 -10.35 17.29
N ARG A 13 17.83 -10.33 17.82
CA ARG A 13 16.70 -11.11 17.28
C ARG A 13 15.85 -10.30 16.32
N THR A 14 16.32 -10.03 15.11
CA THR A 14 15.55 -9.33 14.10
C THR A 14 15.32 -10.16 12.85
N SER A 15 14.09 -10.18 12.35
CA SER A 15 13.76 -10.57 10.99
C SER A 15 13.31 -9.34 10.21
N HIS A 16 13.83 -9.14 9.00
CA HIS A 16 13.45 -8.01 8.17
C HIS A 16 12.10 -8.25 7.49
N ILE A 17 11.32 -7.16 7.33
CA ILE A 17 10.10 -7.20 6.52
C ILE A 17 10.52 -7.09 5.05
N GLY A 18 10.21 -8.13 4.26
CA GLY A 18 10.55 -8.20 2.83
C GLY A 18 11.54 -9.31 2.48
N THR A 19 11.88 -9.41 1.21
CA THR A 19 12.74 -10.48 0.67
C THR A 19 14.18 -10.05 0.42
N ASP A 20 14.53 -8.78 0.61
CA ASP A 20 15.85 -8.23 0.33
C ASP A 20 16.86 -8.65 1.40
N GLN A 21 17.93 -9.32 0.94
CA GLN A 21 19.08 -9.70 1.79
C GLN A 21 20.08 -8.55 2.03
N LYS A 22 19.68 -7.30 1.85
CA LYS A 22 20.56 -6.15 2.11
C LYS A 22 20.87 -6.08 3.60
N LYS A 23 22.14 -5.87 3.94
CA LYS A 23 22.55 -5.51 5.30
C LYS A 23 22.02 -4.10 5.58
N TYR A 24 20.98 -4.03 6.36
CA TYR A 24 20.48 -2.75 6.90
C TYR A 24 21.24 -2.39 8.17
N PRO A 25 21.35 -1.11 8.51
CA PRO A 25 21.83 -0.70 9.81
C PRO A 25 20.97 -1.33 10.93
N GLU A 26 21.49 -1.39 12.14
CA GLU A 26 20.74 -1.91 13.29
C GLU A 26 19.37 -1.24 13.39
N PRO A 27 18.29 -2.01 13.59
CA PRO A 27 16.95 -1.46 13.63
C PRO A 27 16.81 -0.56 14.87
N GLN A 28 16.28 0.64 14.67
CA GLN A 28 15.96 1.55 15.76
C GLN A 28 14.64 1.17 16.45
N ASP A 29 13.71 0.62 15.70
CA ASP A 29 12.39 0.21 16.17
C ASP A 29 12.03 -1.18 15.62
N LEU A 30 11.43 -2.00 16.47
CA LEU A 30 10.92 -3.33 16.13
C LEU A 30 9.41 -3.27 15.99
N VAL A 31 8.87 -3.89 14.94
CA VAL A 31 7.42 -3.99 14.76
C VAL A 31 6.89 -5.17 15.57
N ILE A 32 6.15 -4.88 16.64
CA ILE A 32 5.55 -5.89 17.52
C ILE A 32 4.17 -6.32 16.98
N ASP A 33 3.36 -5.35 16.50
CA ASP A 33 2.08 -5.63 15.85
C ASP A 33 1.90 -4.78 14.61
N GLY A 34 1.17 -5.33 13.64
CA GLY A 34 0.88 -4.68 12.37
C GLY A 34 1.82 -5.06 11.23
N GLN A 35 2.72 -6.03 11.39
CA GLN A 35 3.66 -6.49 10.34
C GLN A 35 2.90 -6.90 9.06
N GLN A 36 1.82 -7.65 9.18
CA GLN A 36 1.03 -8.09 8.01
C GLN A 36 0.39 -6.90 7.28
N ARG A 37 -0.10 -5.90 8.03
CA ARG A 37 -0.68 -4.67 7.46
C ARG A 37 0.36 -3.84 6.72
N LEU A 38 1.55 -3.66 7.30
CA LEU A 38 2.68 -2.97 6.65
C LEU A 38 3.14 -3.73 5.40
N THR A 39 3.29 -5.04 5.49
CA THR A 39 3.68 -5.89 4.35
C THR A 39 2.65 -5.80 3.22
N ALA A 40 1.36 -5.85 3.53
CA ALA A 40 0.30 -5.72 2.54
C ALA A 40 0.29 -4.33 1.88
N LEU A 41 0.48 -3.26 2.65
CA LEU A 41 0.60 -1.90 2.13
C LEU A 41 1.82 -1.75 1.20
N LEU A 42 3.00 -2.20 1.63
CA LEU A 42 4.21 -2.15 0.81
C LEU A 42 4.04 -2.94 -0.50
N ALA A 43 3.45 -4.13 -0.42
CA ALA A 43 3.19 -4.95 -1.59
C ALA A 43 2.19 -4.30 -2.55
N ALA A 44 1.11 -3.69 -2.04
CA ALA A 44 0.10 -3.06 -2.87
C ALA A 44 0.57 -1.74 -3.49
N LEU A 45 1.25 -0.87 -2.71
CA LEU A 45 1.65 0.47 -3.15
C LEU A 45 2.92 0.43 -4.02
N TYR A 46 3.87 -0.43 -3.71
CA TYR A 46 5.19 -0.46 -4.36
C TYR A 46 5.45 -1.72 -5.18
N GLY A 47 4.45 -2.61 -5.31
CA GLY A 47 4.60 -3.85 -6.07
C GLY A 47 5.64 -4.82 -5.49
N VAL A 48 6.00 -4.67 -4.22
CA VAL A 48 7.01 -5.51 -3.56
C VAL A 48 6.52 -6.95 -3.51
N GLU A 49 7.40 -7.88 -3.93
CA GLU A 49 7.12 -9.30 -3.82
C GLU A 49 7.09 -9.73 -2.35
N ILE A 50 6.06 -10.45 -1.97
CA ILE A 50 5.91 -11.01 -0.64
C ILE A 50 5.92 -12.54 -0.69
N LYS A 51 6.31 -13.18 0.40
CA LYS A 51 6.20 -14.64 0.55
C LYS A 51 4.96 -14.99 1.37
N ASP A 52 4.17 -15.92 0.86
CA ASP A 52 3.05 -16.49 1.60
C ASP A 52 3.54 -17.49 2.68
N LYS A 53 2.61 -18.03 3.48
CA LYS A 53 2.92 -19.03 4.51
C LYS A 53 3.58 -20.31 4.00
N ASN A 54 3.57 -20.55 2.69
CA ASN A 54 4.22 -21.68 2.04
C ASN A 54 5.53 -21.26 1.33
N TYR A 55 6.07 -20.08 1.65
CA TYR A 55 7.26 -19.47 1.03
C TYR A 55 7.15 -19.25 -0.48
N LYS A 56 5.92 -19.26 -1.03
CA LYS A 56 5.68 -18.93 -2.43
C LYS A 56 5.62 -17.43 -2.61
N SER A 57 6.32 -16.94 -3.62
CA SER A 57 6.28 -15.53 -4.01
C SER A 57 4.92 -15.13 -4.53
N ARG A 58 4.42 -13.99 -4.05
CA ARG A 58 3.15 -13.40 -4.45
C ARG A 58 3.26 -11.89 -4.60
N HIS A 59 2.48 -11.34 -5.53
CA HIS A 59 2.26 -9.91 -5.65
C HIS A 59 0.82 -9.59 -5.24
N ILE A 60 0.65 -8.59 -4.42
CA ILE A 60 -0.66 -8.01 -4.13
C ILE A 60 -0.91 -6.92 -5.15
N LYS A 61 -1.88 -7.15 -6.02
CA LYS A 61 -2.28 -6.19 -7.05
C LYS A 61 -3.67 -5.65 -6.75
N ILE A 62 -3.79 -4.33 -6.72
CA ILE A 62 -5.06 -3.61 -6.52
C ILE A 62 -5.32 -2.80 -7.78
N ALA A 63 -6.46 -3.01 -8.39
CA ALA A 63 -6.96 -2.21 -9.50
C ALA A 63 -7.73 -1.00 -8.95
N PHE A 64 -7.66 0.13 -9.65
CA PHE A 64 -8.30 1.38 -9.25
C PHE A 64 -8.99 2.05 -10.44
N ASN A 65 -10.25 2.44 -10.27
CA ASN A 65 -11.00 3.24 -11.23
C ASN A 65 -11.07 4.69 -10.76
N PRO A 66 -10.31 5.62 -11.35
CA PRO A 66 -10.34 7.02 -10.95
C PRO A 66 -11.63 7.77 -11.31
N ILE A 67 -12.47 7.22 -12.19
CA ILE A 67 -13.73 7.84 -12.58
C ILE A 67 -14.78 7.65 -11.48
N GLU A 68 -14.75 6.51 -10.79
CA GLU A 68 -15.71 6.12 -9.77
C GLU A 68 -15.10 6.06 -8.36
N ASP A 69 -13.82 6.39 -8.19
CA ASP A 69 -13.04 6.27 -6.93
C ASP A 69 -13.13 4.85 -6.32
N ASP A 70 -13.14 3.81 -7.18
CA ASP A 70 -13.39 2.43 -6.78
C ASP A 70 -12.14 1.56 -6.82
N PHE A 71 -11.91 0.78 -5.76
CA PHE A 71 -10.81 -0.17 -5.65
C PHE A 71 -11.30 -1.61 -5.77
N LYS A 72 -10.57 -2.40 -6.55
CA LYS A 72 -10.85 -3.84 -6.71
C LYS A 72 -9.58 -4.67 -6.54
N VAL A 73 -9.75 -5.87 -6.04
CA VAL A 73 -8.68 -6.88 -6.15
C VAL A 73 -8.46 -7.16 -7.62
N TRP A 74 -7.20 -7.14 -8.05
CA TRP A 74 -6.84 -7.35 -9.46
C TRP A 74 -7.39 -8.67 -10.02
N THR A 75 -7.94 -8.58 -11.22
CA THR A 75 -8.29 -9.73 -12.07
C THR A 75 -8.00 -9.38 -13.52
N ALA A 76 -7.92 -10.39 -14.40
CA ALA A 76 -7.76 -10.17 -15.84
C ALA A 76 -8.88 -9.33 -16.48
N VAL A 77 -10.03 -9.23 -15.83
CA VAL A 77 -11.14 -8.37 -16.28
C VAL A 77 -10.77 -6.90 -16.13
N TYR A 78 -10.23 -6.52 -14.96
CA TYR A 78 -9.81 -5.13 -14.69
C TYR A 78 -8.55 -4.74 -15.48
N GLU A 79 -7.65 -5.68 -15.73
CA GLU A 79 -6.48 -5.45 -16.57
C GLU A 79 -6.85 -5.06 -18.01
N LYS A 80 -7.96 -5.62 -18.54
CA LYS A 80 -8.46 -5.35 -19.90
C LYS A 80 -9.44 -4.17 -19.96
N ASN A 81 -9.91 -3.68 -18.82
CA ASN A 81 -10.84 -2.56 -18.77
C ASN A 81 -10.05 -1.24 -18.72
N PRO A 82 -10.11 -0.39 -19.77
CA PRO A 82 -9.37 0.86 -19.84
C PRO A 82 -9.77 1.91 -18.78
N GLU A 83 -10.94 1.77 -18.16
CA GLU A 83 -11.38 2.62 -17.04
C GLU A 83 -10.68 2.26 -15.72
N TYR A 84 -9.99 1.12 -15.66
CA TYR A 84 -9.20 0.73 -14.50
C TYR A 84 -7.69 0.90 -14.74
N ILE A 85 -7.02 1.53 -13.80
CA ILE A 85 -5.58 1.37 -13.62
C ILE A 85 -5.41 -0.04 -13.05
N SER A 86 -4.76 -0.93 -13.80
CA SER A 86 -4.72 -2.36 -13.48
C SER A 86 -4.03 -2.67 -12.15
N GLN A 87 -3.07 -1.84 -11.75
CA GLN A 87 -2.42 -1.93 -10.45
C GLN A 87 -1.97 -0.54 -9.98
N ILE A 88 -2.31 -0.21 -8.74
CA ILE A 88 -2.01 1.11 -8.16
C ILE A 88 -0.51 1.38 -8.05
N SER A 89 0.32 0.33 -7.94
CA SER A 89 1.78 0.48 -7.90
C SER A 89 2.34 1.23 -9.11
N ASP A 90 1.71 1.13 -10.27
CA ASP A 90 2.14 1.84 -11.48
C ASP A 90 2.04 3.38 -11.31
N VAL A 91 1.07 3.85 -10.52
CA VAL A 91 0.88 5.26 -10.21
C VAL A 91 2.01 5.76 -9.31
N PHE A 92 2.36 4.99 -8.28
CA PHE A 92 3.43 5.33 -7.34
C PHE A 92 4.81 5.26 -8.00
N ASP A 93 5.01 4.29 -8.89
CA ASP A 93 6.24 4.20 -9.69
C ASP A 93 6.38 5.39 -10.65
N ALA A 94 5.30 5.80 -11.30
CA ALA A 94 5.27 6.99 -12.16
C ALA A 94 5.59 8.28 -11.39
N ASP A 95 5.10 8.42 -10.14
CA ASP A 95 5.40 9.57 -9.30
C ASP A 95 6.87 9.60 -8.91
N SER A 96 7.43 8.48 -8.48
CA SER A 96 8.84 8.33 -8.13
C SER A 96 9.77 8.70 -9.30
N ASN A 97 9.38 8.39 -10.52
CA ASN A 97 10.09 8.69 -11.75
C ASN A 97 9.73 10.05 -12.36
N ARG A 98 8.91 10.87 -11.70
CA ARG A 98 8.42 12.17 -12.19
C ARG A 98 7.67 12.09 -13.53
N LEU A 99 7.05 10.95 -13.82
CA LEU A 99 6.29 10.70 -15.06
C LEU A 99 4.78 10.78 -14.86
N ILE A 100 4.32 11.23 -13.71
CA ILE A 100 2.90 11.20 -13.35
C ILE A 100 2.02 12.00 -14.32
N SER A 101 2.47 13.16 -14.81
CA SER A 101 1.71 13.94 -15.80
C SER A 101 1.53 13.18 -17.11
N LYS A 102 2.55 12.44 -17.55
CA LYS A 102 2.47 11.58 -18.73
C LYS A 102 1.53 10.39 -18.46
N PHE A 103 1.59 9.81 -17.29
CA PHE A 103 0.72 8.72 -16.87
C PHE A 103 -0.75 9.13 -16.95
N ARG A 104 -1.14 10.27 -16.35
CA ARG A 104 -2.50 10.82 -16.40
C ARG A 104 -3.00 11.04 -17.83
N LYS A 105 -2.19 11.72 -18.66
CA LYS A 105 -2.53 11.96 -20.06
C LYS A 105 -2.75 10.66 -20.83
N ASN A 106 -1.90 9.66 -20.61
CA ASN A 106 -2.04 8.36 -21.26
C ASN A 106 -3.30 7.62 -20.79
N TYR A 107 -3.61 7.69 -19.50
CA TYR A 107 -4.83 7.10 -18.96
C TYR A 107 -6.09 7.73 -19.58
N ILE A 108 -6.22 9.07 -19.52
CA ILE A 108 -7.35 9.80 -20.11
C ILE A 108 -7.48 9.47 -21.59
N LYS A 109 -6.40 9.47 -22.34
CA LYS A 109 -6.39 9.10 -23.76
C LYS A 109 -6.90 7.67 -23.96
N SER A 110 -6.42 6.71 -23.17
CA SER A 110 -6.83 5.30 -23.28
C SER A 110 -8.33 5.12 -23.03
N VAL A 111 -8.89 5.81 -22.04
CA VAL A 111 -10.31 5.81 -21.73
C VAL A 111 -11.11 6.42 -22.89
N ASN A 112 -10.70 7.58 -23.40
CA ASN A 112 -11.37 8.24 -24.52
C ASN A 112 -11.34 7.38 -25.79
N ASP A 113 -10.21 6.78 -26.14
CA ASP A 113 -10.08 5.87 -27.28
C ASP A 113 -11.01 4.65 -27.15
N ALA A 114 -11.16 4.11 -25.95
CA ALA A 114 -12.05 2.98 -25.70
C ALA A 114 -13.53 3.39 -25.75
N ARG A 115 -13.89 4.56 -25.20
CA ARG A 115 -15.25 5.11 -25.26
C ARG A 115 -15.67 5.31 -26.73
N LEU A 116 -14.80 5.91 -27.54
CA LEU A 116 -15.06 6.11 -28.98
C LEU A 116 -15.27 4.79 -29.73
N LYS A 117 -14.44 3.77 -29.48
CA LYS A 117 -14.61 2.43 -30.09
C LYS A 117 -15.97 1.79 -29.75
N ASN A 118 -16.53 2.14 -28.60
CA ASN A 118 -17.82 1.62 -28.13
C ASN A 118 -18.99 2.59 -28.38
N ASN A 119 -18.81 3.59 -29.26
CA ASN A 119 -19.79 4.64 -29.56
C ASN A 119 -20.30 5.40 -28.31
N LYS A 120 -19.46 5.56 -27.32
CA LYS A 120 -19.74 6.37 -26.13
C LYS A 120 -19.11 7.76 -26.27
N PRO A 121 -19.67 8.80 -25.64
CA PRO A 121 -19.06 10.13 -25.61
C PRO A 121 -17.70 10.07 -24.91
N GLN A 122 -16.78 10.92 -25.35
CA GLN A 122 -15.51 11.13 -24.66
C GLN A 122 -15.75 11.70 -23.26
N LEU A 123 -14.71 11.63 -22.42
CA LEU A 123 -14.72 12.28 -21.11
C LEU A 123 -14.98 13.79 -21.28
N THR A 124 -15.82 14.31 -20.42
CA THR A 124 -15.99 15.76 -20.28
C THR A 124 -14.81 16.37 -19.51
N GLU A 125 -14.59 17.68 -19.66
CA GLU A 125 -13.57 18.39 -18.91
C GLU A 125 -13.71 18.19 -17.38
N GLY A 126 -14.95 18.16 -16.88
CA GLY A 126 -15.22 17.87 -15.46
C GLY A 126 -14.81 16.46 -15.04
N GLU A 127 -15.04 15.43 -15.88
CA GLU A 127 -14.60 14.06 -15.61
C GLU A 127 -13.08 13.96 -15.66
N GLU A 128 -12.42 14.63 -16.60
CA GLU A 128 -10.95 14.66 -16.68
C GLU A 128 -10.34 15.29 -15.42
N TYR A 129 -10.90 16.41 -14.95
CA TYR A 129 -10.49 17.05 -13.72
C TYR A 129 -10.67 16.15 -12.49
N HIS A 130 -11.83 15.47 -12.39
CA HIS A 130 -12.09 14.50 -11.32
C HIS A 130 -11.06 13.36 -11.33
N ILE A 131 -10.72 12.81 -12.50
CA ILE A 131 -9.70 11.77 -12.66
C ILE A 131 -8.33 12.24 -12.14
N GLU A 132 -7.93 13.46 -12.51
CA GLU A 132 -6.66 14.03 -12.05
C GLU A 132 -6.63 14.17 -10.52
N ASP A 133 -7.72 14.65 -9.93
CA ASP A 133 -7.86 14.80 -8.48
C ASP A 133 -7.87 13.46 -7.76
N SER A 134 -8.60 12.47 -8.29
CA SER A 134 -8.65 11.10 -7.78
C SER A 134 -7.25 10.43 -7.77
N ILE A 135 -6.48 10.58 -8.85
CA ILE A 135 -5.10 10.10 -8.91
C ILE A 135 -4.19 10.84 -7.90
N ASN A 136 -4.40 12.14 -7.70
CA ASN A 136 -3.68 12.90 -6.68
C ASN A 136 -4.00 12.40 -5.27
N ASN A 137 -5.27 12.12 -5.01
CA ASN A 137 -5.71 11.58 -3.72
C ASN A 137 -5.08 10.19 -3.47
N LEU A 138 -5.01 9.35 -4.49
CA LEU A 138 -4.30 8.08 -4.40
C LEU A 138 -2.82 8.28 -4.02
N LEU A 139 -2.10 9.19 -4.69
CA LEU A 139 -0.71 9.50 -4.39
C LEU A 139 -0.51 10.04 -2.96
N ASN A 140 -1.49 10.80 -2.45
CA ASN A 140 -1.44 11.33 -1.10
C ASN A 140 -1.47 10.26 -0.01
N LEU A 141 -1.84 9.00 -0.33
CA LEU A 141 -1.74 7.89 0.62
C LEU A 141 -0.30 7.67 1.13
N GLN A 142 0.72 8.01 0.36
CA GLN A 142 2.12 7.96 0.82
C GLN A 142 2.40 8.88 2.02
N ARG A 143 1.59 9.94 2.17
CA ARG A 143 1.74 10.94 3.24
C ARG A 143 0.81 10.66 4.41
N TYR A 144 0.03 9.58 4.33
CA TYR A 144 -0.89 9.22 5.40
C TYR A 144 -0.12 8.76 6.64
N SER A 145 -0.34 9.44 7.74
CA SER A 145 0.27 9.09 9.02
C SER A 145 -0.47 7.91 9.66
N LEU A 146 0.19 6.77 9.77
CA LEU A 146 -0.36 5.63 10.48
C LEU A 146 -0.25 5.86 11.99
N PRO A 147 -1.35 5.71 12.76
CA PRO A 147 -1.27 5.76 14.22
C PRO A 147 -0.31 4.70 14.74
N THR A 148 0.65 5.09 15.56
CA THR A 148 1.64 4.18 16.14
C THR A 148 1.60 4.24 17.67
N LEU A 149 1.68 3.08 18.30
CA LEU A 149 1.97 2.93 19.72
C LEU A 149 3.45 2.57 19.86
N LYS A 150 4.23 3.47 20.46
CA LYS A 150 5.68 3.25 20.64
C LYS A 150 6.01 2.88 22.09
N ILE A 151 6.62 1.70 22.26
CA ILE A 151 7.10 1.19 23.55
C ILE A 151 8.56 1.60 23.71
N SER A 152 8.92 2.05 24.91
CA SER A 152 10.27 2.49 25.22
C SER A 152 11.29 1.35 25.16
N SER A 153 12.55 1.65 24.81
CA SER A 153 13.69 0.72 24.86
C SER A 153 14.02 0.23 26.28
N LYS A 154 13.47 0.90 27.30
CA LYS A 154 13.64 0.47 28.71
C LYS A 154 12.71 -0.67 29.12
N ALA A 155 11.67 -0.95 28.31
CA ALA A 155 10.76 -2.05 28.56
C ALA A 155 11.45 -3.38 28.26
N SER A 156 11.25 -4.37 29.14
CA SER A 156 11.70 -5.75 28.90
C SER A 156 10.82 -6.46 27.87
N GLU A 157 11.25 -7.62 27.37
CA GLU A 157 10.42 -8.46 26.49
C GLU A 157 9.10 -8.89 27.17
N GLU A 158 9.14 -9.09 28.50
CA GLU A 158 7.97 -9.44 29.31
C GLU A 158 6.96 -8.28 29.36
N ASP A 159 7.45 -7.05 29.61
CA ASP A 159 6.62 -5.83 29.56
C ASP A 159 5.96 -5.64 28.19
N VAL A 160 6.72 -5.82 27.11
CA VAL A 160 6.22 -5.71 25.74
C VAL A 160 5.14 -6.74 25.48
N SER A 161 5.34 -7.99 25.92
CA SER A 161 4.34 -9.07 25.79
C SER A 161 3.08 -8.75 26.57
N GLU A 162 3.19 -8.22 27.79
CA GLU A 162 2.04 -7.84 28.58
C GLU A 162 1.25 -6.69 27.95
N ILE A 163 1.95 -5.63 27.47
CA ILE A 163 1.33 -4.53 26.74
C ILE A 163 0.61 -5.02 25.50
N PHE A 164 1.24 -5.92 24.72
CA PHE A 164 0.63 -6.50 23.52
C PHE A 164 -0.69 -7.24 23.86
N VAL A 165 -0.68 -8.07 24.89
CA VAL A 165 -1.87 -8.80 25.32
C VAL A 165 -2.97 -7.84 25.79
N ARG A 166 -2.65 -6.85 26.60
CA ARG A 166 -3.62 -5.86 27.11
C ARG A 166 -4.26 -5.04 25.99
N VAL A 167 -3.46 -4.56 25.06
CA VAL A 167 -3.95 -3.74 23.94
C VAL A 167 -4.85 -4.55 23.00
N ASN A 168 -4.50 -5.80 22.73
CA ASN A 168 -5.29 -6.67 21.86
C ASN A 168 -6.53 -7.26 22.57
N SER A 169 -6.49 -7.51 23.88
CA SER A 169 -7.64 -8.00 24.64
C SER A 169 -8.70 -6.92 24.91
N GLY A 170 -8.33 -5.64 24.91
CA GLY A 170 -9.24 -4.51 25.04
C GLY A 170 -10.01 -4.20 23.74
N GLY A 171 -9.64 -4.79 22.61
CA GLY A 171 -10.38 -4.68 21.35
C GLY A 171 -11.68 -5.51 21.42
N GLN A 172 -12.84 -4.88 21.13
CA GLN A 172 -14.09 -5.62 20.96
C GLN A 172 -13.91 -6.67 19.88
N LYS A 173 -14.32 -7.91 20.16
CA LYS A 173 -14.49 -8.93 19.12
C LYS A 173 -15.48 -8.37 18.10
N LEU A 174 -15.03 -8.16 16.87
CA LEU A 174 -15.92 -7.95 15.74
C LEU A 174 -16.77 -9.21 15.60
N THR A 175 -18.03 -9.12 15.97
CA THR A 175 -19.05 -10.15 15.72
C THR A 175 -19.47 -10.12 14.27
#